data_784fea43f4208b47f839b7ebcc289390
#
_entry.id   784fea43f4208b47f839b7ebcc289390
#
_cell.length_a   1.000
_cell.length_b   1.000
_cell.length_c   1.000
_cell.angle_alpha   90.00
_cell.angle_beta   90.00
_cell.angle_gamma   90.00
#
_symmetry.space_group_name_H-M   'P 1'
#
loop_
_entity.id
_entity.type
_entity.pdbx_description
1 polymer ?
#
loop_
_entity_poly.entity_id
_entity_poly.type
_entity_poly.pdbx_seq_one_letter_code
_entity_poly.pdbx_strand_id
1 'polypeptide(L)'
;FENGSELTKWSKKFPCLKKGTSYLNFLASHDGVGMRPVEGLLSKPTLNKLFNRLKKNGGEFSYRKINGSKKQVYEANITLFNAFKASDFDESGNYSLERYLAAHSIILSFEGVPGFYFNSLFGTSNDISKFIITDNKRDLNRYKWNNERLTKNLKINNSKQSVFYNEMTNLIKIRRKQKAFHPNAQRKNLNFGSKFYALERISVDKSQKILAITNLTSKTQVLKIDSKYLKSKNLLGQKFKITFDKELVFNPFQ
;
A
#
# COMPACT_ATOMS: atom_id res chain seq x y z
N PHE A 1 -12.02 0.49 0.08
CA PHE A 1 -13.18 1.26 -0.45
C PHE A 1 -13.15 1.43 -1.98
N GLU A 2 -12.13 0.95 -2.64
CA GLU A 2 -11.96 1.04 -4.10
C GLU A 2 -12.15 2.46 -4.66
N ASN A 3 -11.75 3.47 -3.86
CA ASN A 3 -11.91 4.88 -4.18
C ASN A 3 -10.66 5.66 -3.75
N GLY A 4 -9.94 6.22 -4.72
CA GLY A 4 -8.71 6.98 -4.52
C GLY A 4 -8.90 8.49 -4.37
N SER A 5 -10.14 8.99 -4.34
CA SER A 5 -10.40 10.44 -4.35
C SER A 5 -9.72 11.16 -3.18
N GLU A 6 -9.85 10.62 -1.96
CA GLU A 6 -9.26 11.26 -0.78
C GLU A 6 -7.73 11.14 -0.78
N LEU A 7 -7.17 10.00 -1.22
CA LEU A 7 -5.74 9.83 -1.39
C LEU A 7 -5.18 10.82 -2.44
N THR A 8 -5.88 11.00 -3.56
CA THR A 8 -5.50 11.97 -4.60
C THR A 8 -5.58 13.40 -4.10
N LYS A 9 -6.63 13.77 -3.37
CA LYS A 9 -6.76 15.10 -2.76
C LYS A 9 -5.66 15.36 -1.74
N TRP A 10 -5.40 14.39 -0.85
CA TRP A 10 -4.36 14.48 0.15
C TRP A 10 -2.98 14.64 -0.51
N SER A 11 -2.65 13.78 -1.48
CA SER A 11 -1.35 13.81 -2.11
C SER A 11 -1.09 15.10 -2.92
N LYS A 12 -2.13 15.74 -3.46
CA LYS A 12 -2.02 17.06 -4.10
C LYS A 12 -1.66 18.16 -3.11
N LYS A 13 -2.15 18.08 -1.87
CA LYS A 13 -1.88 19.06 -0.80
C LYS A 13 -0.62 18.73 -0.01
N PHE A 14 -0.04 17.54 -0.23
CA PHE A 14 1.12 17.09 0.53
C PHE A 14 2.33 17.98 0.21
N PRO A 15 3.00 18.56 1.22
CA PRO A 15 4.05 19.54 1.00
C PRO A 15 5.21 18.96 0.20
N CYS A 16 5.87 19.80 -0.59
CA CYS A 16 7.14 19.43 -1.23
C CYS A 16 8.24 19.30 -0.18
N LEU A 17 9.20 18.42 -0.43
CA LEU A 17 10.38 18.26 0.40
C LEU A 17 11.22 19.53 0.42
N LYS A 18 11.68 19.93 1.60
CA LYS A 18 12.68 20.97 1.76
C LYS A 18 14.07 20.41 1.46
N LYS A 19 15.00 21.26 0.99
CA LYS A 19 16.39 20.86 0.75
C LYS A 19 17.00 20.25 2.03
N GLY A 20 17.65 19.11 1.90
CA GLY A 20 18.28 18.40 3.03
C GLY A 20 17.33 17.58 3.89
N THR A 21 16.05 17.45 3.50
CA THR A 21 15.06 16.62 4.20
C THR A 21 14.53 15.50 3.30
N SER A 22 13.94 14.46 3.93
CA SER A 22 13.24 13.40 3.22
C SER A 22 12.06 12.91 4.04
N TYR A 23 11.03 12.38 3.37
CA TYR A 23 9.94 11.66 4.01
C TYR A 23 10.32 10.20 4.22
N LEU A 24 9.88 9.62 5.32
CA LEU A 24 9.86 8.17 5.53
C LEU A 24 8.42 7.68 5.33
N ASN A 25 8.22 6.89 4.28
CA ASN A 25 6.91 6.36 3.91
C ASN A 25 6.78 4.90 4.34
N PHE A 26 5.77 4.59 5.13
CA PHE A 26 5.47 3.21 5.52
C PHE A 26 3.96 3.01 5.72
N LEU A 27 3.48 1.78 5.52
CA LEU A 27 2.06 1.43 5.64
C LEU A 27 1.72 0.90 7.03
N ALA A 28 2.65 0.21 7.67
CA ALA A 28 2.50 -0.35 9.00
C ALA A 28 3.85 -0.48 9.69
N SER A 29 3.81 -0.59 11.02
CA SER A 29 4.96 -0.84 11.88
C SER A 29 4.71 -2.03 12.81
N HIS A 30 5.61 -2.24 13.78
CA HIS A 30 5.41 -3.19 14.87
C HIS A 30 4.22 -2.84 15.78
N ASP A 31 3.72 -1.63 15.73
CA ASP A 31 2.52 -1.20 16.47
C ASP A 31 1.22 -1.51 15.72
N GLY A 32 1.28 -1.74 14.42
CA GLY A 32 0.13 -1.93 13.53
C GLY A 32 0.00 -0.80 12.53
N VAL A 33 -1.24 -0.41 12.22
CA VAL A 33 -1.55 0.66 11.26
C VAL A 33 -1.99 1.90 12.03
N GLY A 34 -1.26 3.01 11.87
CA GLY A 34 -1.57 4.29 12.52
C GLY A 34 -2.87 4.90 11.97
N MET A 35 -3.78 5.30 12.86
CA MET A 35 -5.06 5.91 12.47
C MET A 35 -5.06 7.44 12.59
N ARG A 36 -4.05 8.03 13.24
CA ARG A 36 -3.93 9.50 13.35
C ARG A 36 -3.81 10.22 11.99
N PRO A 37 -3.08 9.69 10.99
CA PRO A 37 -2.97 10.35 9.69
C PRO A 37 -4.29 10.53 8.95
N VAL A 38 -5.32 9.76 9.26
CA VAL A 38 -6.65 9.87 8.62
C VAL A 38 -7.64 10.76 9.40
N GLU A 39 -7.23 11.25 10.56
CA GLU A 39 -8.03 12.20 11.36
C GLU A 39 -8.22 13.51 10.56
N GLY A 40 -9.46 13.94 10.41
CA GLY A 40 -9.80 15.14 9.62
C GLY A 40 -9.76 14.97 8.10
N LEU A 41 -9.23 13.85 7.59
CA LEU A 41 -9.23 13.53 6.16
C LEU A 41 -10.46 12.71 5.75
N LEU A 42 -10.87 11.76 6.58
CA LEU A 42 -12.01 10.90 6.32
C LEU A 42 -13.23 11.34 7.14
N SER A 43 -14.42 11.24 6.55
CA SER A 43 -15.66 11.46 7.28
C SER A 43 -15.89 10.40 8.36
N LYS A 44 -16.64 10.71 9.40
CA LYS A 44 -17.01 9.76 10.46
C LYS A 44 -17.65 8.47 9.92
N PRO A 45 -18.62 8.51 8.97
CA PRO A 45 -19.16 7.27 8.39
C PRO A 45 -18.10 6.43 7.68
N THR A 46 -17.17 7.06 6.95
CA THR A 46 -16.07 6.38 6.26
C THR A 46 -15.11 5.74 7.25
N LEU A 47 -14.77 6.43 8.34
CA LEU A 47 -13.94 5.86 9.42
C LEU A 47 -14.61 4.67 10.08
N ASN A 48 -15.91 4.74 10.36
CA ASN A 48 -16.65 3.63 10.94
C ASN A 48 -16.67 2.40 10.03
N LYS A 49 -16.86 2.59 8.72
CA LYS A 49 -16.75 1.50 7.72
C LYS A 49 -15.33 0.90 7.75
N LEU A 50 -14.29 1.73 7.79
CA LEU A 50 -12.90 1.27 7.87
C LEU A 50 -12.67 0.44 9.14
N PHE A 51 -13.09 0.93 10.30
CA PHE A 51 -12.91 0.20 11.56
C PHE A 51 -13.68 -1.12 11.57
N ASN A 52 -14.91 -1.14 11.08
CA ASN A 52 -15.70 -2.36 10.94
C ASN A 52 -15.00 -3.38 10.03
N ARG A 53 -14.43 -2.94 8.89
CA ARG A 53 -13.68 -3.83 8.01
C ARG A 53 -12.42 -4.36 8.67
N LEU A 54 -11.64 -3.53 9.32
CA LEU A 54 -10.42 -3.95 10.04
C LEU A 54 -10.77 -4.95 11.17
N LYS A 55 -11.88 -4.73 11.88
CA LYS A 55 -12.35 -5.68 12.91
C LYS A 55 -12.76 -7.02 12.31
N LYS A 56 -13.52 -7.03 11.20
CA LYS A 56 -13.85 -8.26 10.45
C LYS A 56 -12.60 -9.00 9.96
N ASN A 57 -11.55 -8.28 9.63
CA ASN A 57 -10.26 -8.85 9.21
C ASN A 57 -9.38 -9.32 10.39
N GLY A 58 -9.91 -9.28 11.63
CA GLY A 58 -9.24 -9.76 12.85
C GLY A 58 -8.39 -8.71 13.55
N GLY A 59 -8.64 -7.43 13.33
CA GLY A 59 -7.94 -6.34 14.00
C GLY A 59 -8.57 -5.95 15.33
N GLU A 60 -7.73 -5.42 16.21
CA GLU A 60 -8.09 -4.75 17.45
C GLU A 60 -7.70 -3.28 17.40
N PHE A 61 -8.18 -2.47 18.35
CA PHE A 61 -7.93 -1.04 18.35
C PHE A 61 -7.37 -0.56 19.68
N SER A 62 -6.36 0.30 19.61
CA SER A 62 -5.85 1.07 20.72
C SER A 62 -6.45 2.48 20.70
N TYR A 63 -6.78 2.99 21.91
CA TYR A 63 -7.48 4.25 22.08
C TYR A 63 -6.63 5.24 22.87
N ARG A 64 -6.69 6.51 22.49
CA ARG A 64 -6.18 7.62 23.29
C ARG A 64 -7.33 8.45 23.88
N LYS A 65 -7.10 9.07 25.01
CA LYS A 65 -8.02 10.04 25.60
C LYS A 65 -7.88 11.38 24.86
N ILE A 66 -9.01 12.03 24.59
CA ILE A 66 -9.10 13.38 24.06
C ILE A 66 -10.02 14.15 25.00
N ASN A 67 -9.62 15.34 25.43
CA ASN A 67 -10.44 16.25 26.24
C ASN A 67 -11.15 15.54 27.40
N GLY A 68 -10.36 14.89 28.28
CA GLY A 68 -10.81 14.29 29.52
C GLY A 68 -11.38 12.87 29.40
N SER A 69 -12.52 12.67 28.80
CA SER A 69 -13.24 11.37 28.83
C SER A 69 -13.42 10.69 27.47
N LYS A 70 -13.37 11.44 26.39
CA LYS A 70 -13.63 10.89 25.04
C LYS A 70 -12.46 10.04 24.56
N LYS A 71 -12.74 8.79 24.16
CA LYS A 71 -11.76 7.88 23.57
C LYS A 71 -11.79 7.99 22.05
N GLN A 72 -10.61 8.04 21.42
CA GLN A 72 -10.44 8.01 19.98
C GLN A 72 -9.45 6.92 19.58
N VAL A 73 -9.75 6.18 18.52
CA VAL A 73 -8.82 5.20 17.92
C VAL A 73 -7.60 5.95 17.38
N TYR A 74 -6.40 5.55 17.79
CA TYR A 74 -5.17 6.10 17.25
C TYR A 74 -4.34 5.06 16.50
N GLU A 75 -4.63 3.76 16.73
CA GLU A 75 -3.88 2.65 16.16
C GLU A 75 -4.81 1.46 15.93
N ALA A 76 -4.70 0.82 14.77
CA ALA A 76 -5.29 -0.48 14.50
C ALA A 76 -4.21 -1.55 14.66
N ASN A 77 -4.37 -2.40 15.68
CA ASN A 77 -3.48 -3.50 15.99
C ASN A 77 -3.84 -4.69 15.10
N ILE A 78 -3.20 -4.75 13.96
CA ILE A 78 -3.45 -5.73 12.92
C ILE A 78 -2.20 -5.82 12.03
N THR A 79 -1.86 -7.01 11.54
CA THR A 79 -0.83 -7.10 10.52
C THR A 79 -1.30 -6.45 9.22
N LEU A 80 -0.37 -5.90 8.46
CA LEU A 80 -0.70 -5.29 7.17
C LEU A 80 -1.37 -6.28 6.22
N PHE A 81 -0.93 -7.56 6.23
CA PHE A 81 -1.59 -8.59 5.44
C PHE A 81 -3.05 -8.75 5.82
N ASN A 82 -3.36 -8.89 7.12
CA ASN A 82 -4.75 -9.03 7.56
C ASN A 82 -5.57 -7.78 7.24
N ALA A 83 -5.00 -6.57 7.35
CA ALA A 83 -5.69 -5.34 6.98
C ALA A 83 -6.15 -5.32 5.52
N PHE A 84 -5.37 -5.93 4.61
CA PHE A 84 -5.67 -6.04 3.18
C PHE A 84 -6.26 -7.38 2.74
N LYS A 85 -6.46 -8.34 3.67
CA LYS A 85 -6.92 -9.70 3.35
C LYS A 85 -8.25 -9.71 2.59
N ALA A 86 -9.19 -8.90 3.01
CA ALA A 86 -10.52 -8.81 2.40
C ALA A 86 -11.03 -7.36 2.38
N SER A 87 -11.97 -7.06 1.50
CA SER A 87 -12.65 -5.77 1.39
C SER A 87 -14.17 -5.96 1.24
N ASP A 88 -14.95 -4.87 1.26
CA ASP A 88 -16.40 -4.95 1.03
C ASP A 88 -16.75 -5.35 -0.41
N PHE A 89 -15.78 -5.30 -1.33
CA PHE A 89 -15.92 -5.67 -2.74
C PHE A 89 -15.24 -7.01 -3.07
N ASP A 90 -14.53 -7.59 -2.10
CA ASP A 90 -13.83 -8.87 -2.21
C ASP A 90 -13.80 -9.53 -0.82
N GLU A 91 -14.95 -10.02 -0.37
CA GLU A 91 -15.13 -10.62 0.96
C GLU A 91 -14.30 -11.91 1.12
N SER A 92 -14.15 -12.69 0.05
CA SER A 92 -13.36 -13.93 0.04
C SER A 92 -11.84 -13.68 0.01
N GLY A 93 -11.42 -12.45 -0.33
CA GLY A 93 -10.00 -12.10 -0.36
C GLY A 93 -9.24 -12.66 -1.57
N ASN A 94 -9.92 -12.88 -2.69
CA ASN A 94 -9.34 -13.40 -3.93
C ASN A 94 -8.18 -12.53 -4.45
N TYR A 95 -8.25 -11.22 -4.18
CA TYR A 95 -7.23 -10.23 -4.58
C TYR A 95 -6.40 -9.72 -3.40
N SER A 96 -6.20 -10.53 -2.38
CA SER A 96 -5.46 -10.12 -1.17
C SER A 96 -4.01 -9.74 -1.46
N LEU A 97 -3.32 -10.50 -2.30
CA LEU A 97 -1.94 -10.24 -2.72
C LEU A 97 -1.86 -8.97 -3.59
N GLU A 98 -2.70 -8.89 -4.62
CA GLU A 98 -2.70 -7.77 -5.55
C GLU A 98 -3.01 -6.45 -4.83
N ARG A 99 -3.99 -6.44 -3.94
CA ARG A 99 -4.33 -5.28 -3.09
C ARG A 99 -3.18 -4.88 -2.18
N TYR A 100 -2.48 -5.88 -1.63
CA TYR A 100 -1.30 -5.67 -0.80
C TYR A 100 -0.16 -5.03 -1.59
N LEU A 101 0.13 -5.55 -2.79
CA LEU A 101 1.17 -5.05 -3.68
C LEU A 101 0.82 -3.67 -4.23
N ALA A 102 -0.46 -3.42 -4.56
CA ALA A 102 -0.93 -2.10 -4.99
C ALA A 102 -0.63 -1.02 -3.94
N ALA A 103 -0.93 -1.29 -2.67
CA ALA A 103 -0.62 -0.37 -1.58
C ALA A 103 0.88 -0.09 -1.45
N HIS A 104 1.72 -1.12 -1.59
CA HIS A 104 3.18 -0.96 -1.57
C HIS A 104 3.70 -0.23 -2.82
N SER A 105 3.13 -0.47 -4.00
CA SER A 105 3.48 0.25 -5.23
C SER A 105 3.23 1.75 -5.09
N ILE A 106 2.18 2.15 -4.38
CA ILE A 106 1.89 3.55 -4.09
C ILE A 106 3.02 4.18 -3.27
N ILE A 107 3.42 3.60 -2.14
CA ILE A 107 4.51 4.17 -1.33
C ILE A 107 5.87 4.07 -2.02
N LEU A 108 6.08 3.04 -2.85
CA LEU A 108 7.29 2.89 -3.67
C LEU A 108 7.36 3.93 -4.79
N SER A 109 6.25 4.40 -5.31
CA SER A 109 6.22 5.46 -6.32
C SER A 109 6.24 6.87 -5.74
N PHE A 110 5.89 7.03 -4.45
CA PHE A 110 5.86 8.32 -3.77
C PHE A 110 7.26 8.90 -3.55
N GLU A 111 7.36 10.20 -3.28
CA GLU A 111 8.63 10.84 -2.92
C GLU A 111 9.07 10.43 -1.51
N GLY A 112 10.37 10.47 -1.23
CA GLY A 112 10.94 10.05 0.04
C GLY A 112 11.49 8.63 0.03
N VAL A 113 11.75 8.10 1.20
CA VAL A 113 12.34 6.78 1.43
C VAL A 113 11.24 5.82 1.93
N PRO A 114 10.92 4.75 1.19
CA PRO A 114 9.97 3.76 1.67
C PRO A 114 10.61 2.86 2.75
N GLY A 115 9.90 2.68 3.86
CA GLY A 115 10.24 1.77 4.95
C GLY A 115 9.30 0.57 4.98
N PHE A 116 9.83 -0.60 5.32
CA PHE A 116 9.05 -1.83 5.41
C PHE A 116 9.24 -2.47 6.78
N TYR A 117 8.13 -2.70 7.47
CA TYR A 117 8.18 -3.52 8.67
C TYR A 117 8.53 -4.97 8.28
N PHE A 118 9.40 -5.62 9.05
CA PHE A 118 9.91 -6.95 8.74
C PHE A 118 8.80 -7.96 8.39
N ASN A 119 7.77 -8.05 9.23
CA ASN A 119 6.65 -8.96 8.99
C ASN A 119 5.85 -8.65 7.73
N SER A 120 5.88 -7.40 7.26
CA SER A 120 5.23 -7.03 6.00
C SER A 120 5.92 -7.61 4.77
N LEU A 121 7.23 -7.91 4.83
CA LEU A 121 7.92 -8.51 3.69
C LEU A 121 7.43 -9.93 3.35
N PHE A 122 6.82 -10.61 4.32
CA PHE A 122 6.43 -12.03 4.20
C PHE A 122 4.91 -12.23 4.21
N GLY A 123 4.12 -11.17 4.14
CA GLY A 123 2.66 -11.27 4.27
C GLY A 123 2.23 -11.97 5.57
N THR A 124 2.93 -11.71 6.68
CA THR A 124 2.69 -12.37 7.96
C THR A 124 1.28 -12.10 8.46
N SER A 125 0.56 -13.15 8.85
CA SER A 125 -0.78 -13.07 9.44
C SER A 125 -0.73 -12.64 10.90
N ASN A 126 -1.89 -12.20 11.44
CA ASN A 126 -2.05 -11.94 12.87
C ASN A 126 -1.65 -13.14 13.73
N ASP A 127 -0.97 -12.89 14.83
CA ASP A 127 -0.64 -13.88 15.86
C ASP A 127 -1.76 -13.95 16.90
N ILE A 128 -2.84 -14.60 16.52
CA ILE A 128 -4.05 -14.73 17.36
C ILE A 128 -3.74 -15.53 18.61
N SER A 129 -2.93 -16.60 18.50
CA SER A 129 -2.58 -17.45 19.64
C SER A 129 -1.85 -16.65 20.73
N LYS A 130 -0.89 -15.82 20.33
CA LYS A 130 -0.18 -14.97 21.25
C LYS A 130 -1.08 -13.91 21.89
N PHE A 131 -1.96 -13.28 21.08
CA PHE A 131 -2.92 -12.31 21.59
C PHE A 131 -3.86 -12.91 22.65
N ILE A 132 -4.36 -14.12 22.42
CA ILE A 132 -5.24 -14.82 23.40
C ILE A 132 -4.51 -15.04 24.73
N ILE A 133 -3.22 -15.40 24.68
CA ILE A 133 -2.43 -15.65 25.89
C ILE A 133 -2.10 -14.37 26.65
N THR A 134 -1.76 -13.29 25.94
CA THR A 134 -1.20 -12.08 26.56
C THR A 134 -2.22 -10.97 26.77
N ASP A 135 -3.40 -11.03 26.13
CA ASP A 135 -4.38 -9.94 26.02
C ASP A 135 -3.78 -8.61 25.55
N ASN A 136 -2.57 -8.64 24.99
CA ASN A 136 -1.91 -7.47 24.46
C ASN A 136 -2.22 -7.35 22.95
N LYS A 137 -3.00 -6.34 22.58
CA LYS A 137 -3.46 -6.10 21.21
C LYS A 137 -2.32 -5.99 20.19
N ARG A 138 -1.18 -5.42 20.59
CA ARG A 138 -0.01 -5.29 19.73
C ARG A 138 0.64 -6.64 19.38
N ASP A 139 0.40 -7.68 20.18
CA ASP A 139 0.93 -9.01 19.88
C ASP A 139 0.29 -9.62 18.63
N LEU A 140 -0.89 -9.16 18.20
CA LEU A 140 -1.47 -9.53 16.91
C LEU A 140 -0.52 -9.31 15.74
N ASN A 141 0.23 -8.22 15.75
CA ASN A 141 1.10 -7.84 14.62
C ASN A 141 2.59 -7.99 14.90
N ARG A 142 2.97 -8.60 16.05
CA ARG A 142 4.36 -8.81 16.46
C ARG A 142 4.77 -10.28 16.41
N TYR A 143 4.32 -11.02 15.41
CA TYR A 143 4.74 -12.40 15.23
C TYR A 143 6.27 -12.50 15.16
N LYS A 144 6.84 -13.41 15.95
CA LYS A 144 8.28 -13.68 16.00
C LYS A 144 8.57 -14.91 15.16
N TRP A 145 9.19 -14.72 14.01
CA TRP A 145 9.61 -15.80 13.16
C TRP A 145 10.78 -16.60 13.79
N ASN A 146 10.65 -17.90 13.82
CA ASN A 146 11.80 -18.78 13.96
C ASN A 146 12.57 -18.78 12.64
N ASN A 147 13.89 -18.60 12.69
CA ASN A 147 14.74 -18.47 11.51
C ASN A 147 14.69 -19.70 10.58
N GLU A 148 14.76 -20.90 11.15
CA GLU A 148 14.72 -22.15 10.37
C GLU A 148 13.38 -22.29 9.66
N ARG A 149 12.27 -22.04 10.37
CA ARG A 149 10.93 -22.10 9.81
C ARG A 149 10.72 -21.07 8.69
N LEU A 150 11.18 -19.84 8.89
CA LEU A 150 11.08 -18.82 7.84
C LEU A 150 11.91 -19.20 6.62
N THR A 151 13.15 -19.61 6.83
CA THR A 151 14.06 -20.04 5.76
C THR A 151 13.48 -21.22 4.98
N LYS A 152 12.91 -22.21 5.68
CA LYS A 152 12.22 -23.35 5.04
C LYS A 152 11.07 -22.88 4.17
N ASN A 153 10.19 -21.99 4.70
CA ASN A 153 9.06 -21.47 3.96
C ASN A 153 9.49 -20.69 2.71
N LEU A 154 10.56 -19.90 2.80
CA LEU A 154 11.08 -19.13 1.66
C LEU A 154 11.65 -20.02 0.54
N LYS A 155 12.12 -21.24 0.87
CA LYS A 155 12.60 -22.22 -0.13
C LYS A 155 11.46 -22.99 -0.80
N ILE A 156 10.27 -23.01 -0.23
CA ILE A 156 9.10 -23.69 -0.81
C ILE A 156 8.47 -22.77 -1.85
N ASN A 157 8.59 -23.16 -3.13
CA ASN A 157 7.89 -22.46 -4.21
C ASN A 157 6.40 -22.40 -3.93
N ASN A 158 5.79 -21.23 -4.15
CA ASN A 158 4.37 -20.97 -3.92
C ASN A 158 3.91 -21.00 -2.44
N SER A 159 4.82 -21.10 -1.47
CA SER A 159 4.43 -20.78 -0.09
C SER A 159 4.04 -19.31 -0.02
N LYS A 160 3.11 -18.98 0.89
CA LYS A 160 2.70 -17.58 1.09
C LYS A 160 3.90 -16.65 1.31
N GLN A 161 4.84 -17.05 2.19
CA GLN A 161 6.02 -16.24 2.51
C GLN A 161 6.92 -16.03 1.30
N SER A 162 7.15 -17.08 0.51
CA SER A 162 7.96 -17.02 -0.71
C SER A 162 7.33 -16.09 -1.75
N VAL A 163 6.02 -16.23 -2.00
CA VAL A 163 5.29 -15.38 -2.95
C VAL A 163 5.37 -13.91 -2.54
N PHE A 164 4.98 -13.57 -1.30
CA PHE A 164 5.03 -12.19 -0.82
C PHE A 164 6.44 -11.60 -0.86
N TYR A 165 7.43 -12.36 -0.39
CA TYR A 165 8.82 -11.91 -0.37
C TYR A 165 9.37 -11.64 -1.77
N ASN A 166 9.10 -12.53 -2.72
CA ASN A 166 9.58 -12.39 -4.10
C ASN A 166 8.94 -11.19 -4.79
N GLU A 167 7.62 -11.03 -4.66
CA GLU A 167 6.91 -9.89 -5.25
C GLU A 167 7.37 -8.56 -4.63
N MET A 168 7.47 -8.49 -3.30
CA MET A 168 7.93 -7.28 -2.61
C MET A 168 9.37 -6.93 -2.98
N THR A 169 10.28 -7.91 -3.00
CA THR A 169 11.68 -7.67 -3.37
C THR A 169 11.82 -7.28 -4.84
N ASN A 170 10.97 -7.82 -5.72
CA ASN A 170 10.93 -7.42 -7.12
C ASN A 170 10.53 -5.94 -7.27
N LEU A 171 9.47 -5.51 -6.62
CA LEU A 171 9.05 -4.08 -6.61
C LEU A 171 10.15 -3.16 -6.08
N ILE A 172 10.82 -3.55 -4.99
CA ILE A 172 11.94 -2.81 -4.42
C ILE A 172 13.11 -2.73 -5.40
N LYS A 173 13.47 -3.84 -6.06
CA LYS A 173 14.53 -3.89 -7.08
C LYS A 173 14.22 -3.00 -8.27
N ILE A 174 12.96 -3.00 -8.74
CA ILE A 174 12.50 -2.12 -9.81
C ILE A 174 12.71 -0.66 -9.41
N ARG A 175 12.18 -0.24 -8.24
CA ARG A 175 12.34 1.12 -7.73
C ARG A 175 13.80 1.56 -7.66
N ARG A 176 14.67 0.73 -7.07
CA ARG A 176 16.08 1.06 -6.86
C ARG A 176 16.87 1.34 -8.14
N LYS A 177 16.42 0.79 -9.27
CA LYS A 177 17.05 0.98 -10.58
C LYS A 177 16.60 2.27 -11.29
N GLN A 178 15.61 3.00 -10.75
CA GLN A 178 15.02 4.15 -11.43
C GLN A 178 15.47 5.47 -10.80
N LYS A 179 16.11 6.32 -11.58
CA LYS A 179 16.52 7.68 -11.17
C LYS A 179 15.31 8.55 -10.78
N ALA A 180 14.16 8.37 -11.46
CA ALA A 180 12.93 9.11 -11.18
C ALA A 180 12.31 8.76 -9.82
N PHE A 181 12.72 7.67 -9.17
CA PHE A 181 12.30 7.33 -7.81
C PHE A 181 13.29 7.78 -6.72
N HIS A 182 14.30 8.59 -7.08
CA HIS A 182 15.13 9.24 -6.07
C HIS A 182 14.25 10.01 -5.06
N PRO A 183 14.58 10.02 -3.75
CA PRO A 183 13.76 10.70 -2.74
C PRO A 183 13.40 12.14 -3.09
N ASN A 184 14.33 12.89 -3.67
CA ASN A 184 14.17 14.30 -4.04
C ASN A 184 13.72 14.51 -5.49
N ALA A 185 13.38 13.45 -6.22
CA ALA A 185 12.84 13.57 -7.58
C ALA A 185 11.45 14.24 -7.54
N GLN A 186 11.17 15.06 -8.56
CA GLN A 186 9.90 15.79 -8.64
C GLN A 186 8.72 14.84 -8.73
N ARG A 187 7.65 15.16 -8.00
CA ARG A 187 6.35 14.49 -8.05
C ARG A 187 5.30 15.42 -8.65
N LYS A 188 4.52 14.89 -9.59
CA LYS A 188 3.31 15.51 -10.11
C LYS A 188 2.15 14.55 -9.91
N ASN A 189 1.11 15.01 -9.19
CA ASN A 189 -0.10 14.22 -9.02
C ASN A 189 -0.97 14.32 -10.26
N LEU A 190 -1.46 13.17 -10.73
CA LEU A 190 -2.38 13.07 -11.85
C LEU A 190 -3.76 12.66 -11.33
N ASN A 191 -4.80 12.97 -12.08
CA ASN A 191 -6.17 12.61 -11.74
C ASN A 191 -6.81 11.88 -12.92
N PHE A 192 -6.99 10.59 -12.77
CA PHE A 192 -7.67 9.72 -13.72
C PHE A 192 -8.99 9.16 -13.14
N GLY A 193 -9.62 9.93 -12.25
CA GLY A 193 -10.86 9.53 -11.57
C GLY A 193 -10.61 8.73 -10.29
N SER A 194 -11.72 8.37 -9.62
CA SER A 194 -11.67 7.75 -8.29
C SER A 194 -11.17 6.30 -8.28
N LYS A 195 -11.18 5.63 -9.43
CA LYS A 195 -10.75 4.23 -9.55
C LYS A 195 -9.24 4.06 -9.59
N PHE A 196 -8.51 5.15 -9.84
CA PHE A 196 -7.06 5.14 -10.00
C PHE A 196 -6.37 6.07 -9.01
N TYR A 197 -5.15 5.69 -8.65
CA TYR A 197 -4.18 6.61 -8.07
C TYR A 197 -3.00 6.74 -9.02
N ALA A 198 -2.57 7.96 -9.33
CA ALA A 198 -1.54 8.17 -10.32
C ALA A 198 -0.58 9.32 -10.00
N LEU A 199 0.70 9.07 -10.25
CA LEU A 199 1.80 10.00 -10.10
C LEU A 199 2.68 10.00 -11.35
N GLU A 200 3.18 11.17 -11.74
CA GLU A 200 4.34 11.30 -12.60
C GLU A 200 5.55 11.63 -11.72
N ARG A 201 6.64 10.90 -11.91
CA ARG A 201 7.93 11.16 -11.25
C ARG A 201 8.95 11.57 -12.30
N ILE A 202 9.71 12.63 -12.02
CA ILE A 202 10.76 13.15 -12.92
C ILE A 202 12.06 13.15 -12.15
N SER A 203 13.10 12.49 -12.69
CA SER A 203 14.42 12.42 -12.05
C SER A 203 15.01 13.82 -11.82
N VAL A 204 15.91 13.93 -10.85
CA VAL A 204 16.56 15.21 -10.50
C VAL A 204 17.29 15.81 -11.72
N ASP A 205 17.95 14.96 -12.51
CA ASP A 205 18.63 15.32 -13.75
C ASP A 205 17.70 15.43 -14.96
N LYS A 206 16.39 15.26 -14.79
CA LYS A 206 15.34 15.26 -15.83
C LYS A 206 15.54 14.22 -16.95
N SER A 207 16.49 13.29 -16.80
CA SER A 207 16.78 12.27 -17.82
C SER A 207 15.75 11.12 -17.85
N GLN A 208 14.95 10.97 -16.80
CA GLN A 208 13.95 9.92 -16.71
C GLN A 208 12.61 10.46 -16.19
N LYS A 209 11.55 10.02 -16.87
CA LYS A 209 10.17 10.28 -16.45
C LYS A 209 9.43 8.94 -16.31
N ILE A 210 8.74 8.75 -15.20
CA ILE A 210 7.95 7.55 -14.92
C ILE A 210 6.52 7.96 -14.58
N LEU A 211 5.58 7.31 -15.23
CA LEU A 211 4.17 7.36 -14.92
C LEU A 211 3.81 6.12 -14.08
N ALA A 212 3.46 6.33 -12.82
CA ALA A 212 3.00 5.29 -11.92
C ALA A 212 1.47 5.40 -11.80
N ILE A 213 0.76 4.35 -12.21
CA ILE A 213 -0.70 4.26 -12.12
C ILE A 213 -1.05 2.99 -11.38
N THR A 214 -1.99 3.09 -10.45
CA THR A 214 -2.54 1.95 -9.70
C THR A 214 -4.06 1.93 -9.85
N ASN A 215 -4.59 0.81 -10.36
CA ASN A 215 -6.01 0.50 -10.29
C ASN A 215 -6.34 0.12 -8.84
N LEU A 216 -7.24 0.85 -8.21
CA LEU A 216 -7.62 0.65 -6.80
C LEU A 216 -8.82 -0.26 -6.63
N THR A 217 -9.28 -0.91 -7.71
CA THR A 217 -10.53 -1.68 -7.70
C THR A 217 -10.31 -3.16 -7.95
N SER A 218 -11.26 -3.98 -7.49
CA SER A 218 -11.33 -5.43 -7.74
C SER A 218 -11.83 -5.78 -9.16
N LYS A 219 -11.91 -4.78 -10.04
CA LYS A 219 -12.38 -4.95 -11.43
C LYS A 219 -11.30 -4.52 -12.41
N THR A 220 -11.29 -5.15 -13.57
CA THR A 220 -10.52 -4.65 -14.73
C THR A 220 -11.02 -3.25 -15.09
N GLN A 221 -10.10 -2.33 -15.28
CA GLN A 221 -10.38 -0.95 -15.66
C GLN A 221 -9.67 -0.61 -16.95
N VAL A 222 -10.28 0.26 -17.72
CA VAL A 222 -9.71 0.80 -18.96
C VAL A 222 -9.46 2.28 -18.77
N LEU A 223 -8.31 2.76 -19.22
CA LEU A 223 -7.88 4.13 -19.04
C LEU A 223 -7.32 4.70 -20.34
N LYS A 224 -7.94 5.77 -20.83
CA LYS A 224 -7.39 6.58 -21.91
C LYS A 224 -6.28 7.47 -21.38
N ILE A 225 -5.09 7.34 -21.93
CA ILE A 225 -3.93 8.16 -21.58
C ILE A 225 -3.39 8.87 -22.83
N ASP A 226 -2.59 9.93 -22.61
CA ASP A 226 -1.90 10.62 -23.68
C ASP A 226 -1.03 9.64 -24.49
N SER A 227 -1.08 9.73 -25.82
CA SER A 227 -0.38 8.86 -26.75
C SER A 227 1.13 8.78 -26.53
N LYS A 228 1.72 9.83 -25.95
CA LYS A 228 3.15 9.85 -25.59
C LYS A 228 3.53 8.75 -24.58
N TYR A 229 2.60 8.33 -23.70
CA TYR A 229 2.83 7.27 -22.71
C TYR A 229 2.65 5.86 -23.29
N LEU A 230 1.93 5.69 -24.42
CA LEU A 230 1.73 4.38 -25.05
C LEU A 230 3.03 3.77 -25.59
N LYS A 231 4.04 4.60 -25.88
CA LYS A 231 5.38 4.18 -26.31
C LYS A 231 6.32 3.87 -25.15
N SER A 232 5.87 4.01 -23.89
CA SER A 232 6.69 3.81 -22.70
C SER A 232 6.91 2.33 -22.41
N LYS A 233 8.05 2.01 -21.79
CA LYS A 233 8.34 0.66 -21.30
C LYS A 233 7.61 0.41 -19.99
N ASN A 234 6.91 -0.72 -19.86
CA ASN A 234 6.36 -1.17 -18.59
C ASN A 234 7.46 -1.72 -17.68
N LEU A 235 7.68 -1.09 -16.54
CA LEU A 235 8.72 -1.48 -15.59
C LEU A 235 8.40 -2.77 -14.83
N LEU A 236 7.12 -3.16 -14.76
CA LEU A 236 6.68 -4.41 -14.12
C LEU A 236 6.94 -5.65 -15.01
N GLY A 237 7.53 -5.46 -16.19
CA GLY A 237 7.90 -6.55 -17.09
C GLY A 237 6.75 -7.13 -17.92
N GLN A 238 5.52 -6.74 -17.64
CA GLN A 238 4.34 -7.18 -18.39
C GLN A 238 4.17 -6.33 -19.66
N LYS A 239 3.67 -6.93 -20.75
CA LYS A 239 3.22 -6.14 -21.91
C LYS A 239 1.95 -5.37 -21.50
N PHE A 240 1.86 -4.12 -21.94
CA PHE A 240 0.60 -3.39 -21.82
C PHE A 240 -0.48 -4.10 -22.63
N LYS A 241 -1.63 -4.33 -22.03
CA LYS A 241 -2.85 -4.66 -22.77
C LYS A 241 -3.44 -3.32 -23.24
N ILE A 242 -3.53 -3.15 -24.56
CA ILE A 242 -4.05 -1.93 -25.19
C ILE A 242 -5.29 -2.32 -25.98
N THR A 243 -6.39 -1.56 -25.79
CA THR A 243 -7.61 -1.74 -26.59
C THR A 243 -7.42 -1.25 -28.01
N PHE A 244 -8.38 -1.56 -28.89
CA PHE A 244 -8.42 -1.02 -30.27
C PHE A 244 -8.40 0.51 -30.27
N ASP A 245 -9.05 1.18 -29.30
CA ASP A 245 -9.09 2.63 -29.14
C ASP A 245 -7.84 3.21 -28.46
N LYS A 246 -6.74 2.42 -28.35
CA LYS A 246 -5.46 2.82 -27.74
C LYS A 246 -5.57 3.18 -26.26
N GLU A 247 -6.44 2.51 -25.53
CA GLU A 247 -6.59 2.64 -24.09
C GLU A 247 -5.82 1.54 -23.34
N LEU A 248 -5.23 1.87 -22.20
CA LEU A 248 -4.57 0.89 -21.35
C LEU A 248 -5.58 0.11 -20.53
N VAL A 249 -5.39 -1.22 -20.47
CA VAL A 249 -6.19 -2.12 -19.65
C VAL A 249 -5.40 -2.47 -18.38
N PHE A 250 -5.99 -2.24 -17.24
CA PHE A 250 -5.44 -2.55 -15.92
C PHE A 250 -6.22 -3.70 -15.30
N ASN A 251 -5.53 -4.74 -14.87
CA ASN A 251 -6.12 -5.81 -14.07
C ASN A 251 -6.54 -5.28 -12.68
N PRO A 252 -7.34 -6.04 -11.91
CA PRO A 252 -7.64 -5.68 -10.53
C PRO A 252 -6.38 -5.39 -9.73
N PHE A 253 -6.36 -4.25 -9.03
CA PHE A 253 -5.26 -3.78 -8.19
C PHE A 253 -3.87 -3.74 -8.86
N GLN A 254 -3.82 -3.64 -10.17
CA GLN A 254 -2.57 -3.48 -10.94
C GLN A 254 -2.03 -2.05 -10.85
#